data_36feb5380e7e850f727bd38c9b315f43
#
_entry.id   36feb5380e7e850f727bd38c9b315f43
#
_cell.length_a   1.000
_cell.length_b   1.000
_cell.length_c   1.000
_cell.angle_alpha   90.00
_cell.angle_beta   90.00
_cell.angle_gamma   90.00
#
_symmetry.space_group_name_H-M   'P 1'
#
loop_
_entity.id
_entity.type
_entity.pdbx_description
1 polymer ?
#
loop_
_entity_poly.entity_id
_entity_poly.type
_entity_poly.pdbx_seq_one_letter_code
_entity_poly.pdbx_strand_id
1 'polypeptide(L)'
;MSQEINLCLLKEPFPSEDIEWREQRNGVDKHGRPWAMVLAYVTNRAIQNRLDAVCGLENWKNQFIPGPNGGVLCGISIRVNGEWVTKWDGADNTDIESVKGGLSDAMKRAAVQWGIGRYLYNLEATFALIDEAGMYRGVAYASDSDRKARKNPVYFRWNPPALPDWALPKPKDEPPKTGGRKKAKSGEEVSPITAGEWSKLQHLMKDAGVSPTDFLRKWKVSSPRELRQNLMPKYEQWVQEKTA
;
A
#
# COMPACT_ATOMS: atom_id res chain seq x y z
N MET A 1 18.70 -30.09 12.83
CA MET A 1 18.38 -30.06 11.37
C MET A 1 18.05 -28.61 11.03
N SER A 2 18.88 -27.94 10.25
CA SER A 2 18.59 -26.57 9.80
C SER A 2 17.38 -26.63 8.86
N GLN A 3 16.34 -25.87 9.18
CA GLN A 3 15.17 -25.76 8.35
C GLN A 3 15.58 -25.11 7.01
N GLU A 4 15.28 -25.74 5.90
CA GLU A 4 15.61 -25.23 4.57
C GLU A 4 14.79 -23.96 4.33
N ILE A 5 15.48 -22.85 4.01
CA ILE A 5 14.85 -21.54 3.81
C ILE A 5 14.14 -21.53 2.46
N ASN A 6 12.81 -21.36 2.46
CA ASN A 6 12.04 -21.20 1.22
C ASN A 6 12.08 -19.75 0.72
N LEU A 7 13.08 -19.42 -0.08
CA LEU A 7 13.27 -18.07 -0.64
C LEU A 7 12.12 -17.59 -1.56
N CYS A 8 11.24 -18.50 -2.03
CA CYS A 8 10.08 -18.10 -2.83
C CYS A 8 9.12 -17.22 -2.05
N LEU A 9 9.03 -17.38 -0.73
CA LEU A 9 8.18 -16.58 0.16
C LEU A 9 8.61 -15.11 0.25
N LEU A 10 9.84 -14.77 -0.10
CA LEU A 10 10.32 -13.39 -0.18
C LEU A 10 9.57 -12.57 -1.25
N LYS A 11 9.05 -13.24 -2.29
CA LYS A 11 8.39 -12.59 -3.44
C LYS A 11 6.89 -12.36 -3.23
N GLU A 12 6.31 -12.91 -2.16
CA GLU A 12 4.88 -12.78 -1.91
C GLU A 12 4.47 -11.32 -1.73
N PRO A 13 3.31 -10.92 -2.23
CA PRO A 13 2.76 -9.59 -2.01
C PRO A 13 2.68 -9.24 -0.52
N PHE A 14 2.67 -7.93 -0.24
CA PHE A 14 2.48 -7.38 1.09
C PHE A 14 1.04 -6.90 1.26
N PRO A 15 0.50 -6.94 2.49
CA PRO A 15 -0.78 -6.32 2.79
C PRO A 15 -0.69 -4.79 2.59
N SER A 16 -1.83 -4.17 2.34
CA SER A 16 -1.90 -2.73 1.99
C SER A 16 -1.32 -1.80 3.05
N GLU A 17 -1.36 -2.19 4.32
CA GLU A 17 -0.79 -1.45 5.46
C GLU A 17 0.74 -1.39 5.47
N ASP A 18 1.40 -2.31 4.78
CA ASP A 18 2.86 -2.35 4.60
C ASP A 18 3.33 -1.57 3.36
N ILE A 19 2.39 -1.04 2.57
CA ILE A 19 2.68 -0.27 1.37
C ILE A 19 2.59 1.22 1.66
N GLU A 20 3.67 1.92 1.39
CA GLU A 20 3.78 3.38 1.43
C GLU A 20 3.65 3.95 0.02
N TRP A 21 2.90 5.04 -0.12
CA TRP A 21 2.73 5.73 -1.39
C TRP A 21 3.44 7.07 -1.35
N ARG A 22 4.11 7.41 -2.45
CA ARG A 22 4.80 8.70 -2.60
C ARG A 22 4.47 9.35 -3.93
N GLU A 23 4.36 10.66 -3.92
CA GLU A 23 4.28 11.43 -5.15
C GLU A 23 5.57 11.32 -5.95
N GLN A 24 5.44 10.94 -7.22
CA GLN A 24 6.53 10.96 -8.18
C GLN A 24 6.53 12.28 -8.95
N ARG A 25 5.34 12.71 -9.39
CA ARG A 25 5.11 13.96 -10.11
C ARG A 25 3.77 14.53 -9.70
N ASN A 26 3.68 15.85 -9.74
CA ASN A 26 2.43 16.55 -9.57
C ASN A 26 2.39 17.82 -10.41
N GLY A 27 1.22 18.37 -10.59
CA GLY A 27 1.02 19.61 -11.33
C GLY A 27 -0.42 20.10 -11.19
N VAL A 28 -0.72 21.14 -11.98
CA VAL A 28 -2.06 21.71 -12.10
C VAL A 28 -2.49 21.62 -13.55
N ASP A 29 -3.70 21.15 -13.80
CA ASP A 29 -4.24 21.04 -15.15
C ASP A 29 -4.69 22.41 -15.71
N LYS A 30 -5.10 22.45 -16.99
CA LYS A 30 -5.58 23.67 -17.65
C LYS A 30 -6.83 24.32 -17.01
N HIS A 31 -7.50 23.60 -16.11
CA HIS A 31 -8.67 24.08 -15.39
C HIS A 31 -8.36 24.48 -13.94
N GLY A 32 -7.06 24.53 -13.57
CA GLY A 32 -6.60 24.89 -12.22
C GLY A 32 -6.71 23.76 -11.19
N ARG A 33 -7.00 22.51 -11.61
CA ARG A 33 -7.15 21.37 -10.70
C ARG A 33 -5.83 20.67 -10.49
N PRO A 34 -5.44 20.39 -9.23
CA PRO A 34 -4.23 19.65 -8.93
C PRO A 34 -4.36 18.16 -9.34
N TRP A 35 -3.25 17.57 -9.71
CA TRP A 35 -3.11 16.14 -9.95
C TRP A 35 -1.77 15.66 -9.40
N ALA A 36 -1.68 14.39 -9.03
CA ALA A 36 -0.43 13.75 -8.64
C ALA A 36 -0.36 12.33 -9.19
N MET A 37 0.81 11.96 -9.73
CA MET A 37 1.18 10.57 -10.00
C MET A 37 1.92 10.01 -8.79
N VAL A 38 1.56 8.81 -8.38
CA VAL A 38 2.07 8.19 -7.16
C VAL A 38 2.66 6.81 -7.45
N LEU A 39 3.67 6.44 -6.67
CA LEU A 39 4.31 5.14 -6.70
C LEU A 39 4.17 4.45 -5.35
N ALA A 40 4.01 3.12 -5.41
CA ALA A 40 3.93 2.26 -4.23
C ALA A 40 5.31 1.71 -3.85
N TYR A 41 5.62 1.68 -2.56
CA TYR A 41 6.85 1.13 -2.00
C TYR A 41 6.54 0.27 -0.78
N VAL A 42 7.29 -0.80 -0.59
CA VAL A 42 7.27 -1.54 0.68
C VAL A 42 8.02 -0.74 1.73
N THR A 43 7.49 -0.67 2.96
CA THR A 43 8.21 -0.04 4.07
C THR A 43 9.45 -0.85 4.47
N ASN A 44 10.50 -0.19 4.97
CA ASN A 44 11.69 -0.92 5.45
C ASN A 44 11.36 -1.88 6.59
N ARG A 45 10.41 -1.53 7.43
CA ARG A 45 9.96 -2.37 8.53
C ARG A 45 9.31 -3.65 8.02
N ALA A 46 8.47 -3.56 7.00
CA ALA A 46 7.87 -4.73 6.35
C ALA A 46 8.92 -5.62 5.67
N ILE A 47 9.96 -5.01 5.06
CA ILE A 47 11.10 -5.75 4.49
C ILE A 47 11.82 -6.56 5.58
N GLN A 48 12.15 -5.93 6.71
CA GLN A 48 12.82 -6.59 7.84
C GLN A 48 11.96 -7.72 8.39
N ASN A 49 10.67 -7.47 8.67
CA ASN A 49 9.73 -8.48 9.14
C ASN A 49 9.62 -9.68 8.18
N ARG A 50 9.66 -9.44 6.87
CA ARG A 50 9.65 -10.49 5.86
C ARG A 50 10.94 -11.31 5.89
N LEU A 51 12.08 -10.68 6.02
CA LEU A 51 13.38 -11.35 6.14
C LEU A 51 13.45 -12.19 7.42
N ASP A 52 12.99 -11.66 8.56
CA ASP A 52 12.90 -12.38 9.82
C ASP A 52 11.99 -13.61 9.72
N ALA A 53 10.80 -13.44 9.13
CA ALA A 53 9.80 -14.51 9.01
C ALA A 53 10.24 -15.63 8.06
N VAL A 54 10.97 -15.31 6.98
CA VAL A 54 11.34 -16.28 5.94
C VAL A 54 12.70 -16.91 6.21
N CYS A 55 13.67 -16.11 6.66
CA CYS A 55 15.03 -16.55 6.84
C CYS A 55 15.39 -16.93 8.29
N GLY A 56 14.66 -16.36 9.27
CA GLY A 56 15.10 -16.36 10.67
C GLY A 56 16.09 -15.24 10.95
N LEU A 57 16.06 -14.71 12.17
CA LEU A 57 16.85 -13.54 12.61
C LEU A 57 18.36 -13.72 12.40
N GLU A 58 18.85 -14.95 12.52
CA GLU A 58 20.29 -15.29 12.43
C GLU A 58 20.77 -15.57 11.01
N ASN A 59 19.86 -15.69 10.05
CA ASN A 59 20.19 -16.10 8.68
C ASN A 59 20.09 -14.99 7.65
N TRP A 60 19.95 -13.75 8.10
CA TRP A 60 20.10 -12.58 7.23
C TRP A 60 20.82 -11.44 7.96
N LYS A 61 21.43 -10.57 7.20
CA LYS A 61 22.03 -9.33 7.69
C LYS A 61 22.06 -8.29 6.58
N ASN A 62 22.16 -7.01 6.96
CA ASN A 62 22.42 -5.94 6.02
C ASN A 62 23.72 -5.21 6.38
N GLN A 63 24.32 -4.60 5.38
CA GLN A 63 25.50 -3.78 5.50
C GLN A 63 25.35 -2.56 4.61
N PHE A 64 25.76 -1.41 5.11
CA PHE A 64 25.80 -0.17 4.34
C PHE A 64 27.23 0.26 4.14
N ILE A 65 27.56 0.69 2.92
CA ILE A 65 28.87 1.23 2.58
C ILE A 65 28.70 2.51 1.75
N PRO A 66 29.66 3.42 1.76
CA PRO A 66 29.63 4.58 0.87
C PRO A 66 29.52 4.14 -0.58
N GLY A 67 28.59 4.75 -1.31
CA GLY A 67 28.46 4.57 -2.75
C GLY A 67 29.34 5.55 -3.54
N PRO A 68 29.48 5.38 -4.85
CA PRO A 68 30.14 6.35 -5.71
C PRO A 68 29.40 7.69 -5.64
N ASN A 69 30.16 8.79 -5.73
CA ASN A 69 29.64 10.17 -5.74
C ASN A 69 28.80 10.57 -4.51
N GLY A 70 29.05 9.95 -3.34
CA GLY A 70 28.39 10.29 -2.10
C GLY A 70 27.06 9.58 -1.83
N GLY A 71 26.65 8.63 -2.68
CA GLY A 71 25.51 7.77 -2.43
C GLY A 71 25.76 6.70 -1.37
N VAL A 72 24.77 5.85 -1.12
CA VAL A 72 24.81 4.74 -0.18
C VAL A 72 24.50 3.44 -0.90
N LEU A 73 25.34 2.41 -0.70
CA LEU A 73 25.05 1.04 -1.12
C LEU A 73 24.59 0.24 0.09
N CYS A 74 23.54 -0.57 -0.11
CA CYS A 74 23.08 -1.57 0.85
C CYS A 74 23.31 -2.97 0.29
N GLY A 75 23.98 -3.82 1.06
CA GLY A 75 24.07 -5.26 0.80
C GLY A 75 23.15 -6.00 1.75
N ILE A 76 22.18 -6.73 1.23
CA ILE A 76 21.39 -7.69 2.01
C ILE A 76 21.98 -9.08 1.75
N SER A 77 22.44 -9.72 2.82
CA SER A 77 22.99 -11.08 2.78
C SER A 77 22.00 -12.05 3.40
N ILE A 78 21.78 -13.17 2.74
CA ILE A 78 20.96 -14.28 3.25
C ILE A 78 21.83 -15.55 3.23
N ARG A 79 21.70 -16.38 4.27
CA ARG A 79 22.40 -17.64 4.36
C ARG A 79 21.66 -18.71 3.57
N VAL A 80 22.24 -19.15 2.46
CA VAL A 80 21.67 -20.14 1.54
C VAL A 80 22.57 -21.36 1.53
N ASN A 81 22.06 -22.53 1.90
CA ASN A 81 22.84 -23.78 1.98
C ASN A 81 24.11 -23.65 2.82
N GLY A 82 24.07 -22.87 3.89
CA GLY A 82 25.22 -22.65 4.78
C GLY A 82 26.14 -21.50 4.37
N GLU A 83 26.03 -20.98 3.16
CA GLU A 83 26.85 -19.88 2.64
C GLU A 83 26.13 -18.54 2.64
N TRP A 84 26.89 -17.45 2.85
CA TRP A 84 26.36 -16.10 2.76
C TRP A 84 26.32 -15.62 1.30
N VAL A 85 25.12 -15.41 0.77
CA VAL A 85 24.92 -14.80 -0.54
C VAL A 85 24.48 -13.36 -0.34
N THR A 86 25.19 -12.41 -0.94
CA THR A 86 24.89 -10.97 -0.81
C THR A 86 24.47 -10.37 -2.13
N LYS A 87 23.40 -9.59 -2.10
CA LYS A 87 22.96 -8.78 -3.24
C LYS A 87 22.97 -7.31 -2.87
N TRP A 88 23.54 -6.50 -3.74
CA TRP A 88 23.78 -5.08 -3.53
C TRP A 88 22.90 -4.21 -4.43
N ASP A 89 22.46 -3.09 -3.89
CA ASP A 89 21.90 -1.98 -4.67
C ASP A 89 22.12 -0.67 -3.89
N GLY A 90 21.93 0.47 -4.55
CA GLY A 90 22.25 1.75 -3.95
C GLY A 90 21.23 2.83 -4.23
N ALA A 91 21.33 3.91 -3.48
CA ALA A 91 20.58 5.12 -3.67
C ALA A 91 21.48 6.35 -3.45
N ASP A 92 21.12 7.44 -4.10
CA ASP A 92 21.72 8.73 -3.86
C ASP A 92 21.31 9.26 -2.47
N ASN A 93 22.10 10.18 -1.92
CA ASN A 93 21.69 10.91 -0.73
C ASN A 93 20.52 11.84 -1.06
N THR A 94 19.53 11.88 -0.17
CA THR A 94 18.40 12.80 -0.30
C THR A 94 18.73 14.17 0.26
N ASP A 95 18.13 15.24 -0.28
CA ASP A 95 18.37 16.62 0.17
C ASP A 95 17.89 16.88 1.61
N ILE A 96 16.93 16.07 2.09
CA ILE A 96 16.36 16.19 3.44
C ILE A 96 16.66 14.92 4.22
N GLU A 97 17.24 15.02 5.42
CA GLU A 97 17.68 13.86 6.23
C GLU A 97 18.57 12.88 5.42
N SER A 98 19.58 13.39 4.76
CA SER A 98 20.37 12.69 3.74
C SER A 98 20.80 11.27 4.13
N VAL A 99 21.29 11.09 5.36
CA VAL A 99 21.75 9.77 5.86
C VAL A 99 20.57 8.79 6.00
N LYS A 100 19.50 9.21 6.67
CA LYS A 100 18.32 8.35 6.91
C LYS A 100 17.60 8.00 5.60
N GLY A 101 17.42 8.99 4.73
CA GLY A 101 16.80 8.79 3.41
C GLY A 101 17.62 7.84 2.54
N GLY A 102 18.91 8.09 2.40
CA GLY A 102 19.82 7.25 1.61
C GLY A 102 19.87 5.81 2.09
N LEU A 103 20.02 5.57 3.40
CA LEU A 103 20.01 4.23 3.99
C LEU A 103 18.69 3.51 3.74
N SER A 104 17.56 4.22 3.92
CA SER A 104 16.23 3.65 3.72
C SER A 104 15.99 3.25 2.26
N ASP A 105 16.34 4.11 1.34
CA ASP A 105 16.10 3.86 -0.09
C ASP A 105 17.07 2.81 -0.65
N ALA A 106 18.33 2.81 -0.22
CA ALA A 106 19.28 1.77 -0.58
C ALA A 106 18.82 0.38 -0.11
N MET A 107 18.26 0.27 1.12
CA MET A 107 17.73 -1.00 1.62
C MET A 107 16.52 -1.47 0.83
N LYS A 108 15.57 -0.60 0.49
CA LYS A 108 14.41 -0.94 -0.36
C LYS A 108 14.87 -1.48 -1.72
N ARG A 109 15.86 -0.86 -2.34
CA ARG A 109 16.42 -1.29 -3.62
C ARG A 109 17.14 -2.62 -3.52
N ALA A 110 17.97 -2.82 -2.49
CA ALA A 110 18.64 -4.10 -2.24
C ALA A 110 17.64 -5.25 -1.99
N ALA A 111 16.52 -4.97 -1.30
CA ALA A 111 15.43 -5.93 -1.08
C ALA A 111 14.79 -6.41 -2.40
N VAL A 112 14.63 -5.51 -3.37
CA VAL A 112 14.13 -5.85 -4.72
C VAL A 112 15.03 -6.86 -5.44
N GLN A 113 16.35 -6.86 -5.19
CA GLN A 113 17.27 -7.86 -5.74
C GLN A 113 16.95 -9.28 -5.24
N TRP A 114 16.39 -9.40 -4.05
CA TRP A 114 15.89 -10.66 -3.47
C TRP A 114 14.43 -10.98 -3.86
N GLY A 115 13.75 -10.08 -4.58
CA GLY A 115 12.36 -10.22 -5.00
C GLY A 115 11.35 -9.58 -4.06
N ILE A 116 11.79 -9.06 -2.90
CA ILE A 116 10.92 -8.41 -1.91
C ILE A 116 10.37 -7.11 -2.49
N GLY A 117 9.03 -7.02 -2.61
CA GLY A 117 8.36 -5.84 -3.17
C GLY A 117 8.59 -5.63 -4.67
N ARG A 118 9.30 -6.52 -5.37
CA ARG A 118 9.59 -6.38 -6.81
C ARG A 118 8.33 -6.30 -7.67
N TYR A 119 7.26 -6.98 -7.29
CA TYR A 119 5.99 -6.98 -8.00
C TYR A 119 5.37 -5.57 -8.13
N LEU A 120 5.67 -4.65 -7.22
CA LEU A 120 5.17 -3.27 -7.27
C LEU A 120 5.68 -2.49 -8.50
N TYR A 121 6.80 -2.91 -9.09
CA TYR A 121 7.31 -2.33 -10.35
C TYR A 121 6.43 -2.68 -11.56
N ASN A 122 5.54 -3.66 -11.42
CA ASN A 122 4.56 -4.00 -12.47
C ASN A 122 3.27 -3.17 -12.35
N LEU A 123 3.14 -2.35 -11.30
CA LEU A 123 2.03 -1.39 -11.22
C LEU A 123 2.25 -0.29 -12.26
N GLU A 124 1.22 -0.03 -13.07
CA GLU A 124 1.22 1.12 -13.95
C GLU A 124 1.28 2.41 -13.14
N ALA A 125 1.86 3.45 -13.73
CA ALA A 125 1.86 4.77 -13.12
C ALA A 125 0.40 5.21 -12.89
N THR A 126 0.04 5.43 -11.63
CA THR A 126 -1.34 5.64 -11.22
C THR A 126 -1.51 7.04 -10.64
N PHE A 127 -2.68 7.65 -10.91
CA PHE A 127 -3.03 8.94 -10.33
C PHE A 127 -3.58 8.77 -8.93
N ALA A 128 -3.15 9.68 -8.05
CA ALA A 128 -3.74 9.83 -6.71
C ALA A 128 -5.20 10.28 -6.80
N LEU A 129 -6.01 9.86 -5.85
CA LEU A 129 -7.39 10.32 -5.70
C LEU A 129 -7.37 11.65 -4.93
N ILE A 130 -7.61 12.77 -5.63
CA ILE A 130 -7.66 14.10 -5.01
C ILE A 130 -8.95 14.20 -4.19
N ASP A 131 -8.80 14.53 -2.90
CA ASP A 131 -9.90 14.59 -1.93
C ASP A 131 -9.53 15.59 -0.83
N GLU A 132 -10.43 16.50 -0.49
CA GLU A 132 -10.22 17.51 0.57
C GLU A 132 -9.92 16.89 1.94
N ALA A 133 -10.48 15.72 2.23
CA ALA A 133 -10.24 14.92 3.43
C ALA A 133 -9.10 13.91 3.26
N GLY A 134 -8.34 13.97 2.14
CA GLY A 134 -7.30 13.00 1.81
C GLY A 134 -6.24 12.83 2.89
N MET A 135 -5.69 11.64 2.99
CA MET A 135 -4.71 11.23 4.00
C MET A 135 -3.37 11.98 3.83
N TYR A 136 -2.94 12.16 2.60
CA TYR A 136 -1.67 12.80 2.25
C TYR A 136 -1.86 14.26 1.84
N ARG A 137 -0.81 15.06 2.00
CA ARG A 137 -0.78 16.46 1.57
C ARG A 137 0.19 16.62 0.42
N GLY A 138 -0.19 17.44 -0.58
CA GLY A 138 0.65 17.78 -1.71
C GLY A 138 0.63 19.28 -2.01
N VAL A 139 1.63 19.72 -2.76
CA VAL A 139 1.76 21.10 -3.27
C VAL A 139 2.08 21.00 -4.76
N ALA A 140 1.21 21.53 -5.60
CA ALA A 140 1.39 21.58 -7.04
C ALA A 140 1.61 23.01 -7.54
N TYR A 141 2.19 23.12 -8.72
CA TYR A 141 2.41 24.38 -9.41
C TYR A 141 1.97 24.26 -10.87
N ALA A 142 1.47 25.36 -11.42
CA ALA A 142 0.99 25.40 -12.82
C ALA A 142 2.15 25.32 -13.85
N SER A 143 3.37 25.72 -13.43
CA SER A 143 4.55 25.70 -14.29
C SER A 143 5.82 25.39 -13.49
N ASP A 144 6.87 24.94 -14.18
CA ASP A 144 8.20 24.74 -13.58
C ASP A 144 8.82 26.06 -13.10
N SER A 145 8.51 27.18 -13.77
CA SER A 145 8.97 28.50 -13.33
C SER A 145 8.32 28.90 -12.00
N ASP A 146 7.01 28.64 -11.83
CA ASP A 146 6.32 28.89 -10.54
C ASP A 146 6.87 27.98 -9.44
N ARG A 147 7.14 26.70 -9.78
CA ARG A 147 7.75 25.75 -8.85
C ARG A 147 9.11 26.21 -8.37
N LYS A 148 10.00 26.64 -9.28
CA LYS A 148 11.33 27.16 -8.93
C LYS A 148 11.25 28.44 -8.09
N ALA A 149 10.32 29.32 -8.45
CA ALA A 149 10.09 30.59 -7.73
C ALA A 149 9.22 30.44 -6.48
N ARG A 150 8.65 29.26 -6.21
CA ARG A 150 7.67 28.99 -5.14
C ARG A 150 6.47 29.95 -5.17
N LYS A 151 6.02 30.32 -6.38
CA LYS A 151 4.90 31.24 -6.59
C LYS A 151 3.61 30.46 -6.90
N ASN A 152 2.49 31.02 -6.49
CA ASN A 152 1.15 30.49 -6.78
C ASN A 152 0.99 28.98 -6.45
N PRO A 153 1.33 28.52 -5.23
CA PRO A 153 1.20 27.12 -4.86
C PRO A 153 -0.28 26.72 -4.77
N VAL A 154 -0.63 25.58 -5.33
CA VAL A 154 -1.93 24.93 -5.15
C VAL A 154 -1.76 23.81 -4.14
N TYR A 155 -2.30 23.99 -2.95
CA TYR A 155 -2.31 22.96 -1.90
C TYR A 155 -3.45 21.99 -2.14
N PHE A 156 -3.18 20.70 -2.00
CA PHE A 156 -4.19 19.67 -2.15
C PHE A 156 -3.97 18.53 -1.17
N ARG A 157 -4.98 17.71 -1.01
CA ARG A 157 -4.87 16.45 -0.28
C ARG A 157 -5.28 15.31 -1.20
N TRP A 158 -4.81 14.12 -0.88
CA TRP A 158 -5.04 12.96 -1.72
C TRP A 158 -5.04 11.66 -0.95
N ASN A 159 -5.69 10.65 -1.51
CA ASN A 159 -5.66 9.27 -1.08
C ASN A 159 -4.96 8.41 -2.13
N PRO A 160 -4.27 7.34 -1.73
CA PRO A 160 -3.69 6.41 -2.67
C PRO A 160 -4.78 5.66 -3.43
N PRO A 161 -4.51 5.24 -4.67
CA PRO A 161 -5.39 4.32 -5.38
C PRO A 161 -5.41 2.96 -4.70
N ALA A 162 -6.46 2.17 -4.93
CA ALA A 162 -6.51 0.79 -4.47
C ALA A 162 -5.47 -0.06 -5.22
N LEU A 163 -4.80 -0.96 -4.49
CA LEU A 163 -3.97 -1.97 -5.12
C LEU A 163 -4.85 -2.99 -5.85
N PRO A 164 -4.46 -3.45 -7.05
CA PRO A 164 -5.17 -4.52 -7.73
C PRO A 164 -5.02 -5.86 -6.96
N ASP A 165 -5.97 -6.75 -7.12
CA ASP A 165 -6.02 -8.03 -6.39
C ASP A 165 -4.75 -8.87 -6.54
N TRP A 166 -4.09 -8.83 -7.71
CA TRP A 166 -2.85 -9.56 -7.94
C TRP A 166 -1.66 -9.01 -7.14
N ALA A 167 -1.74 -7.77 -6.66
CA ALA A 167 -0.72 -7.09 -5.85
C ALA A 167 -0.99 -7.21 -4.34
N LEU A 168 -2.03 -7.93 -3.95
CA LEU A 168 -2.39 -8.22 -2.57
C LEU A 168 -2.08 -9.69 -2.21
N PRO A 169 -1.82 -10.00 -0.93
CA PRO A 169 -1.67 -11.38 -0.50
C PRO A 169 -2.93 -12.18 -0.82
N LYS A 170 -2.74 -13.38 -1.38
CA LYS A 170 -3.86 -14.31 -1.49
C LYS A 170 -4.38 -14.67 -0.11
N PRO A 171 -5.70 -14.82 0.09
CA PRO A 171 -6.22 -15.39 1.33
C PRO A 171 -5.48 -16.72 1.57
N LYS A 172 -4.91 -16.89 2.77
CA LYS A 172 -4.37 -18.21 3.14
C LYS A 172 -5.57 -19.15 3.20
N ASP A 173 -5.58 -20.17 2.36
CA ASP A 173 -6.52 -21.28 2.53
C ASP A 173 -6.31 -21.80 3.95
N GLU A 174 -7.31 -21.63 4.81
CA GLU A 174 -7.27 -22.26 6.14
C GLU A 174 -7.17 -23.77 5.91
N PRO A 175 -6.19 -24.46 6.53
CA PRO A 175 -6.14 -25.91 6.42
C PRO A 175 -7.46 -26.50 6.97
N PRO A 176 -7.99 -27.56 6.38
CA PRO A 176 -9.24 -28.16 6.81
C PRO A 176 -9.13 -28.51 8.30
N LYS A 177 -9.98 -27.93 9.12
CA LYS A 177 -10.09 -28.21 10.56
C LYS A 177 -10.44 -29.68 10.75
N THR A 178 -9.43 -30.49 11.04
CA THR A 178 -9.66 -31.87 11.50
C THR A 178 -10.22 -31.85 12.91
N GLY A 179 -11.45 -32.26 13.02
CA GLY A 179 -12.13 -32.97 14.08
C GLY A 179 -12.03 -32.50 15.53
N GLY A 180 -13.18 -32.08 16.09
CA GLY A 180 -13.54 -32.41 17.45
C GLY A 180 -13.83 -31.30 18.43
N ARG A 181 -15.03 -30.78 18.48
CA ARG A 181 -15.94 -30.73 19.64
C ARG A 181 -17.03 -29.68 19.43
N LYS A 182 -18.26 -30.19 19.38
CA LYS A 182 -19.47 -29.34 19.43
C LYS A 182 -19.47 -28.50 20.71
N LYS A 183 -19.48 -27.15 20.56
CA LYS A 183 -20.06 -26.25 21.54
C LYS A 183 -20.83 -25.15 20.86
N ALA A 184 -22.02 -24.99 21.31
CA ALA A 184 -23.09 -24.04 21.12
C ALA A 184 -22.90 -22.78 20.28
N LYS A 185 -23.94 -22.51 19.48
CA LYS A 185 -24.30 -21.30 18.73
C LYS A 185 -24.01 -20.01 19.47
N SER A 186 -23.19 -19.13 18.87
CA SER A 186 -23.29 -17.68 19.04
C SER A 186 -22.68 -17.00 17.79
N GLY A 187 -23.51 -16.23 17.05
CA GLY A 187 -23.13 -15.12 16.16
C GLY A 187 -22.30 -15.47 14.92
N GLU A 188 -22.93 -15.45 13.76
CA GLU A 188 -22.23 -15.38 12.47
C GLU A 188 -21.22 -14.22 12.47
N GLU A 189 -19.95 -14.53 12.33
CA GLU A 189 -18.89 -13.56 12.06
C GLU A 189 -19.08 -13.03 10.62
N VAL A 190 -19.77 -11.91 10.50
CA VAL A 190 -20.12 -11.31 9.21
C VAL A 190 -18.97 -10.40 8.77
N SER A 191 -18.34 -10.75 7.65
CA SER A 191 -17.24 -9.99 7.05
C SER A 191 -17.65 -8.56 6.68
N PRO A 192 -16.75 -7.57 6.79
CA PRO A 192 -16.96 -6.24 6.23
C PRO A 192 -17.15 -6.28 4.70
N ILE A 193 -17.80 -5.27 4.13
CA ILE A 193 -17.89 -5.15 2.68
C ILE A 193 -16.51 -4.93 2.07
N THR A 194 -16.30 -5.46 0.87
CA THR A 194 -15.08 -5.27 0.08
C THR A 194 -15.00 -3.87 -0.53
N ALA A 195 -13.80 -3.46 -0.94
CA ALA A 195 -13.62 -2.19 -1.66
C ALA A 195 -14.42 -2.14 -2.97
N GLY A 196 -14.57 -3.27 -3.67
CA GLY A 196 -15.40 -3.38 -4.88
C GLY A 196 -16.88 -3.18 -4.60
N GLU A 197 -17.40 -3.78 -3.54
CA GLU A 197 -18.80 -3.59 -3.11
C GLU A 197 -19.07 -2.16 -2.66
N TRP A 198 -18.12 -1.52 -1.98
CA TRP A 198 -18.22 -0.10 -1.64
C TRP A 198 -18.24 0.78 -2.89
N SER A 199 -17.37 0.52 -3.87
CA SER A 199 -17.35 1.26 -5.14
C SER A 199 -18.67 1.12 -5.89
N LYS A 200 -19.25 -0.09 -5.93
CA LYS A 200 -20.58 -0.34 -6.50
C LYS A 200 -21.67 0.50 -5.80
N LEU A 201 -21.67 0.52 -4.47
CA LEU A 201 -22.60 1.34 -3.69
C LEU A 201 -22.42 2.83 -3.96
N GLN A 202 -21.18 3.31 -4.12
CA GLN A 202 -20.92 4.71 -4.44
C GLN A 202 -21.48 5.10 -5.81
N HIS A 203 -21.41 4.24 -6.81
CA HIS A 203 -22.04 4.48 -8.11
C HIS A 203 -23.56 4.57 -7.98
N LEU A 204 -24.19 3.62 -7.30
CA LEU A 204 -25.64 3.65 -7.05
C LEU A 204 -26.07 4.89 -6.27
N MET A 205 -25.34 5.28 -5.22
CA MET A 205 -25.62 6.49 -4.46
C MET A 205 -25.51 7.75 -5.31
N LYS A 206 -24.51 7.83 -6.19
CA LYS A 206 -24.33 8.95 -7.11
C LYS A 206 -25.52 9.09 -8.06
N ASP A 207 -25.99 7.98 -8.62
CA ASP A 207 -27.13 7.94 -9.53
C ASP A 207 -28.45 8.31 -8.80
N ALA A 208 -28.54 7.95 -7.52
CA ALA A 208 -29.68 8.26 -6.65
C ALA A 208 -29.60 9.63 -5.94
N GLY A 209 -28.53 10.42 -6.15
CA GLY A 209 -28.33 11.70 -5.47
C GLY A 209 -28.11 11.60 -3.96
N VAL A 210 -27.69 10.44 -3.46
CA VAL A 210 -27.43 10.17 -2.05
C VAL A 210 -25.97 10.43 -1.72
N SER A 211 -25.69 11.22 -0.67
CA SER A 211 -24.30 11.41 -0.24
C SER A 211 -23.78 10.17 0.52
N PRO A 212 -22.51 9.79 0.35
CA PRO A 212 -21.89 8.72 1.13
C PRO A 212 -21.98 8.95 2.65
N THR A 213 -21.90 10.20 3.09
CA THR A 213 -22.01 10.57 4.50
C THR A 213 -23.42 10.29 5.06
N ASP A 214 -24.47 10.60 4.31
CA ASP A 214 -25.85 10.33 4.73
C ASP A 214 -26.14 8.84 4.71
N PHE A 215 -25.56 8.10 3.76
CA PHE A 215 -25.63 6.65 3.73
C PHE A 215 -25.01 6.03 4.98
N LEU A 216 -23.76 6.38 5.34
CA LEU A 216 -23.10 5.88 6.52
C LEU A 216 -23.86 6.24 7.82
N ARG A 217 -24.39 7.46 7.90
CA ARG A 217 -25.23 7.90 9.01
C ARG A 217 -26.50 7.06 9.16
N LYS A 218 -27.17 6.73 8.05
CA LYS A 218 -28.34 5.84 8.05
C LYS A 218 -28.06 4.50 8.70
N TRP A 219 -26.90 3.92 8.41
CA TRP A 219 -26.51 2.62 8.93
C TRP A 219 -25.73 2.70 10.24
N LYS A 220 -25.62 3.91 10.83
CA LYS A 220 -24.95 4.17 12.12
C LYS A 220 -23.50 3.67 12.17
N VAL A 221 -22.79 3.85 11.07
CA VAL A 221 -21.37 3.50 10.95
C VAL A 221 -20.53 4.72 10.60
N SER A 222 -19.28 4.74 11.04
CA SER A 222 -18.35 5.86 10.82
C SER A 222 -17.53 5.69 9.55
N SER A 223 -17.40 4.45 9.08
CA SER A 223 -16.62 4.13 7.89
C SER A 223 -17.23 2.98 7.08
N PRO A 224 -16.93 2.88 5.78
CA PRO A 224 -17.37 1.75 4.95
C PRO A 224 -16.92 0.38 5.47
N ARG A 225 -15.82 0.31 6.20
CA ARG A 225 -15.28 -0.94 6.78
C ARG A 225 -16.16 -1.53 7.89
N GLU A 226 -17.06 -0.73 8.42
CA GLU A 226 -18.03 -1.19 9.44
C GLU A 226 -19.32 -1.76 8.83
N LEU A 227 -19.53 -1.57 7.52
CA LEU A 227 -20.63 -2.15 6.79
C LEU A 227 -20.43 -3.66 6.64
N ARG A 228 -21.52 -4.43 6.70
CA ARG A 228 -21.51 -5.89 6.69
C ARG A 228 -21.89 -6.45 5.33
N GLN A 229 -21.08 -7.39 4.82
CA GLN A 229 -21.27 -7.96 3.48
C GLN A 229 -22.62 -8.67 3.30
N ASN A 230 -23.11 -9.35 4.32
CA ASN A 230 -24.43 -10.01 4.28
C ASN A 230 -25.61 -9.04 4.20
N LEU A 231 -25.37 -7.75 4.41
CA LEU A 231 -26.38 -6.69 4.30
C LEU A 231 -26.33 -5.94 2.96
N MET A 232 -25.44 -6.31 2.05
CA MET A 232 -25.31 -5.68 0.73
C MET A 232 -26.63 -5.55 -0.01
N PRO A 233 -27.50 -6.57 -0.10
CA PRO A 233 -28.80 -6.43 -0.77
C PRO A 233 -29.69 -5.34 -0.13
N LYS A 234 -29.64 -5.17 1.20
CA LYS A 234 -30.38 -4.13 1.91
C LYS A 234 -29.83 -2.73 1.66
N TYR A 235 -28.49 -2.62 1.51
CA TYR A 235 -27.84 -1.36 1.18
C TYR A 235 -28.22 -0.90 -0.22
N GLU A 236 -28.15 -1.80 -1.19
CA GLU A 236 -28.53 -1.52 -2.58
C GLU A 236 -30.01 -1.16 -2.70
N GLN A 237 -30.89 -1.93 -2.08
CA GLN A 237 -32.32 -1.65 -2.06
C GLN A 237 -32.64 -0.26 -1.48
N TRP A 238 -32.02 0.09 -0.34
CA TRP A 238 -32.29 1.40 0.28
C TRP A 238 -31.82 2.56 -0.60
N VAL A 239 -30.72 2.41 -1.32
CA VAL A 239 -30.25 3.44 -2.26
C VAL A 239 -31.21 3.55 -3.45
N GLN A 240 -31.69 2.43 -4.00
CA GLN A 240 -32.64 2.41 -5.11
C GLN A 240 -34.00 3.05 -4.74
N GLU A 241 -34.50 2.86 -3.53
CA GLU A 241 -35.72 3.51 -3.01
C GLU A 241 -35.60 5.06 -2.94
N LYS A 242 -34.40 5.62 -3.05
CA LYS A 242 -34.14 7.06 -3.11
C LYS A 242 -34.14 7.62 -4.53
N THR A 243 -34.14 6.76 -5.52
CA THR A 243 -34.17 7.12 -6.96
C THR A 243 -35.61 7.27 -7.47
N ALA A 244 -36.60 6.74 -6.75
CA ALA A 244 -38.04 6.84 -7.05
C ALA A 244 -38.66 8.06 -6.36
#